data_0238720c8efcfeeb9ece90dfc3bbe591
#
_entry.id   0238720c8efcfeeb9ece90dfc3bbe591
#
_cell.length_a   1.000
_cell.length_b   1.000
_cell.length_c   1.000
_cell.angle_alpha   90.00
_cell.angle_beta   90.00
_cell.angle_gamma   90.00
#
_symmetry.space_group_name_H-M   'P 1'
#
loop_
_entity.id
_entity.type
_entity.pdbx_description
1 polymer ?
#
loop_
_entity_poly.entity_id
_entity_poly.type
_entity_poly.pdbx_seq_one_letter_code
_entity_poly.pdbx_strand_id
1 'polypeptide(L)'
;MVLLPRRESNVCPFERMKKILVLGDLSKKMIYDTIFGLKPWLDKHVVAEILDVSKGKKIEKMGAEIAVVFGGDGAILSTCRGLGRNQIPIIGVHMGRFGFLAEITEKDVCASLEKIFTGNYQVRKRMLLLSRVERAGKTINESMGINEAVISRSSLSRLISIKLNINGEDVATYRADGLIISTPLGSTAHSLSAGGPILTPDLNAFIIVPICPHTLTNRPLVVSAD
;
A
#
# COMPACT_ATOMS: atom_id res chain seq x y z
N MET A 1 6.28 -0.62 -0.54
CA MET A 1 7.60 0.00 -0.81
C MET A 1 8.54 -0.32 0.33
N VAL A 2 9.72 -0.89 0.10
CA VAL A 2 10.63 -1.41 1.16
C VAL A 2 11.99 -0.74 1.02
N LEU A 3 12.48 0.05 1.98
CA LEU A 3 13.89 0.48 2.03
C LEU A 3 14.73 -0.50 2.86
N LEU A 4 15.86 -0.90 2.32
CA LEU A 4 16.93 -1.54 3.09
C LEU A 4 18.02 -0.50 3.40
N PRO A 5 18.67 -0.54 4.59
CA PRO A 5 19.85 0.28 4.84
C PRO A 5 20.94 -0.04 3.84
N ARG A 6 21.80 0.93 3.52
CA ARG A 6 23.01 0.72 2.73
C ARG A 6 23.75 -0.49 3.31
N ARG A 7 23.86 -1.57 2.56
CA ARG A 7 24.84 -2.60 2.84
C ARG A 7 26.18 -2.16 2.27
N GLU A 8 27.10 -1.88 3.13
CA GLU A 8 28.52 -1.98 2.81
C GLU A 8 28.85 -3.47 2.70
N SER A 9 28.72 -4.03 1.52
CA SER A 9 29.36 -5.29 1.13
C SER A 9 29.23 -5.48 -0.38
N ASN A 10 30.36 -5.71 -1.01
CA ASN A 10 30.63 -5.85 -2.43
C ASN A 10 30.00 -7.07 -3.11
N VAL A 11 28.69 -7.30 -3.00
CA VAL A 11 27.96 -8.24 -3.83
C VAL A 11 26.61 -7.61 -4.15
N CYS A 12 26.44 -7.19 -5.38
CA CYS A 12 25.16 -6.74 -5.91
C CYS A 12 24.16 -7.91 -5.83
N PRO A 13 23.10 -7.86 -5.01
CA PRO A 13 22.17 -8.98 -4.87
C PRO A 13 21.37 -9.23 -6.15
N PHE A 14 21.50 -8.38 -7.16
CA PHE A 14 20.72 -8.41 -8.40
C PHE A 14 21.50 -8.71 -9.68
N GLU A 15 22.78 -9.05 -9.61
CA GLU A 15 23.48 -9.70 -10.76
C GLU A 15 22.77 -10.98 -11.23
N ARG A 16 21.71 -11.40 -10.53
CA ARG A 16 20.90 -12.60 -10.81
C ARG A 16 19.39 -12.33 -10.77
N MET A 17 18.90 -11.08 -10.88
CA MET A 17 17.45 -10.87 -10.91
C MET A 17 16.88 -11.62 -12.11
N LYS A 18 16.12 -12.69 -11.81
CA LYS A 18 15.63 -13.62 -12.83
C LYS A 18 14.20 -13.31 -13.24
N LYS A 19 13.39 -12.72 -12.35
CA LYS A 19 11.97 -12.53 -12.61
C LYS A 19 11.40 -11.28 -11.95
N ILE A 20 10.58 -10.53 -12.72
CA ILE A 20 9.80 -9.40 -12.23
C ILE A 20 8.31 -9.58 -12.53
N LEU A 21 7.46 -8.97 -11.71
CA LEU A 21 6.05 -8.79 -12.04
C LEU A 21 5.86 -7.41 -12.67
N VAL A 22 5.11 -7.36 -13.76
CA VAL A 22 4.67 -6.12 -14.40
C VAL A 22 3.14 -6.06 -14.27
N LEU A 23 2.63 -5.06 -13.55
CA LEU A 23 1.22 -4.98 -13.20
C LEU A 23 0.61 -3.69 -13.71
N GLY A 24 -0.60 -3.78 -14.24
CA GLY A 24 -1.36 -2.62 -14.69
C GLY A 24 -2.81 -2.99 -14.97
N ASP A 25 -3.65 -1.99 -15.04
CA ASP A 25 -5.03 -2.14 -15.52
C ASP A 25 -5.01 -2.18 -17.05
N LEU A 26 -4.92 -3.38 -17.61
CA LEU A 26 -4.79 -3.61 -19.05
C LEU A 26 -6.08 -3.26 -19.83
N SER A 27 -7.20 -2.98 -19.17
CA SER A 27 -8.38 -2.43 -19.82
C SER A 27 -8.18 -0.97 -20.29
N LYS A 28 -7.20 -0.27 -19.70
CA LYS A 28 -6.81 1.09 -20.08
C LYS A 28 -5.79 1.05 -21.20
N LYS A 29 -6.19 1.50 -22.39
CA LYS A 29 -5.36 1.46 -23.61
C LYS A 29 -3.96 2.04 -23.37
N MET A 30 -3.84 3.18 -22.71
CA MET A 30 -2.54 3.82 -22.44
C MET A 30 -1.60 2.89 -21.63
N ILE A 31 -2.11 2.21 -20.60
CA ILE A 31 -1.33 1.29 -19.78
C ILE A 31 -0.94 0.06 -20.61
N TYR A 32 -1.88 -0.48 -21.36
CA TYR A 32 -1.66 -1.60 -22.26
C TYR A 32 -0.54 -1.28 -23.25
N ASP A 33 -0.69 -0.19 -24.01
CA ASP A 33 0.27 0.21 -25.05
C ASP A 33 1.68 0.45 -24.46
N THR A 34 1.77 1.07 -23.28
CA THR A 34 3.04 1.31 -22.58
C THR A 34 3.71 0.00 -22.16
N ILE A 35 2.99 -0.89 -21.48
CA ILE A 35 3.54 -2.17 -21.00
C ILE A 35 4.00 -3.03 -22.18
N PHE A 36 3.17 -3.16 -23.22
CA PHE A 36 3.53 -3.98 -24.38
C PHE A 36 4.57 -3.32 -25.27
N GLY A 37 4.66 -1.99 -25.28
CA GLY A 37 5.76 -1.25 -25.90
C GLY A 37 7.12 -1.50 -25.23
N LEU A 38 7.13 -1.72 -23.90
CA LEU A 38 8.32 -2.07 -23.14
C LEU A 38 8.72 -3.55 -23.26
N LYS A 39 7.82 -4.42 -23.69
CA LYS A 39 8.05 -5.87 -23.71
C LYS A 39 9.31 -6.28 -24.49
N PRO A 40 9.65 -5.74 -25.69
CA PRO A 40 10.87 -6.11 -26.40
C PRO A 40 12.16 -5.81 -25.61
N TRP A 41 12.14 -4.74 -24.79
CA TRP A 41 13.25 -4.42 -23.92
C TRP A 41 13.30 -5.36 -22.71
N LEU A 42 12.16 -5.63 -22.08
CA LEU A 42 12.06 -6.54 -20.94
C LEU A 42 12.53 -7.95 -21.30
N ASP A 43 12.07 -8.50 -22.42
CA ASP A 43 12.41 -9.86 -22.87
C ASP A 43 13.93 -10.06 -23.08
N LYS A 44 14.68 -8.97 -23.31
CA LYS A 44 16.16 -9.02 -23.45
C LYS A 44 16.90 -9.00 -22.11
N HIS A 45 16.29 -8.47 -21.06
CA HIS A 45 16.99 -8.18 -19.81
C HIS A 45 16.52 -9.02 -18.63
N VAL A 46 15.24 -9.48 -18.62
CA VAL A 46 14.65 -10.12 -17.45
C VAL A 46 13.45 -10.98 -17.86
N VAL A 47 13.11 -11.98 -17.04
CA VAL A 47 11.84 -12.70 -17.19
C VAL A 47 10.73 -11.84 -16.58
N ALA A 48 9.89 -11.24 -17.43
CA ALA A 48 8.78 -10.41 -16.98
C ALA A 48 7.46 -11.18 -17.09
N GLU A 49 6.72 -11.24 -15.98
CA GLU A 49 5.36 -11.73 -15.94
C GLU A 49 4.38 -10.56 -15.88
N ILE A 50 3.53 -10.44 -16.93
CA ILE A 50 2.57 -9.34 -17.04
C ILE A 50 1.22 -9.79 -16.47
N LEU A 51 0.70 -9.05 -15.48
CA LEU A 51 -0.56 -9.32 -14.80
C LEU A 51 -1.54 -8.15 -14.93
N ASP A 52 -2.77 -8.49 -15.30
CA ASP A 52 -3.88 -7.53 -15.29
C ASP A 52 -4.49 -7.41 -13.88
N VAL A 53 -4.43 -6.22 -13.30
CA VAL A 53 -4.98 -5.92 -11.98
C VAL A 53 -6.38 -5.32 -12.02
N SER A 54 -7.00 -5.16 -13.19
CA SER A 54 -8.35 -4.58 -13.34
C SER A 54 -9.43 -5.35 -12.57
N LYS A 55 -9.22 -6.64 -12.35
CA LYS A 55 -10.20 -7.55 -11.73
C LYS A 55 -10.00 -7.82 -10.25
N GLY A 56 -9.10 -7.10 -9.56
CA GLY A 56 -8.90 -7.19 -8.10
C GLY A 56 -8.52 -8.59 -7.60
N LYS A 57 -7.88 -9.41 -8.42
CA LYS A 57 -7.46 -10.77 -8.07
C LYS A 57 -6.31 -10.78 -7.07
N LYS A 58 -6.22 -11.85 -6.29
CA LYS A 58 -5.03 -12.15 -5.48
C LYS A 58 -3.82 -12.22 -6.41
N ILE A 59 -2.75 -11.53 -6.02
CA ILE A 59 -1.50 -11.50 -6.77
C ILE A 59 -0.55 -12.50 -6.15
N GLU A 60 -0.15 -13.50 -6.93
CA GLU A 60 0.90 -14.42 -6.54
C GLU A 60 2.25 -13.87 -7.02
N LYS A 61 3.25 -13.84 -6.14
CA LYS A 61 4.58 -13.33 -6.50
C LYS A 61 5.33 -14.19 -7.53
N MET A 62 4.90 -15.45 -7.74
CA MET A 62 5.38 -16.36 -8.78
C MET A 62 6.92 -16.45 -8.88
N GLY A 63 7.62 -16.28 -7.73
CA GLY A 63 9.09 -16.23 -7.69
C GLY A 63 9.71 -14.91 -8.14
N ALA A 64 8.91 -13.86 -8.38
CA ALA A 64 9.42 -12.56 -8.73
C ALA A 64 10.06 -11.85 -7.52
N GLU A 65 11.07 -11.07 -7.81
CA GLU A 65 11.88 -10.36 -6.82
C GLU A 65 11.44 -8.91 -6.66
N ILE A 66 10.76 -8.34 -7.67
CA ILE A 66 10.24 -6.98 -7.68
C ILE A 66 8.94 -6.90 -8.48
N ALA A 67 8.09 -5.94 -8.15
CA ALA A 67 6.88 -5.60 -8.89
C ALA A 67 6.99 -4.19 -9.48
N VAL A 68 6.71 -4.07 -10.77
CA VAL A 68 6.62 -2.79 -11.50
C VAL A 68 5.14 -2.52 -11.77
N VAL A 69 4.58 -1.49 -11.15
CA VAL A 69 3.15 -1.21 -11.18
C VAL A 69 2.87 0.03 -11.99
N PHE A 70 2.19 -0.14 -13.12
CA PHE A 70 1.76 0.94 -14.00
C PHE A 70 0.39 1.46 -13.59
N GLY A 71 0.35 2.71 -13.12
CA GLY A 71 -0.88 3.36 -12.68
C GLY A 71 -0.64 4.48 -11.69
N GLY A 72 -1.69 4.91 -11.00
CA GLY A 72 -1.60 5.83 -9.87
C GLY A 72 -1.49 5.09 -8.53
N ASP A 73 -1.58 5.85 -7.43
CA ASP A 73 -1.50 5.32 -6.06
C ASP A 73 -2.46 4.16 -5.83
N GLY A 74 -3.68 4.23 -6.37
CA GLY A 74 -4.67 3.14 -6.24
C GLY A 74 -4.19 1.80 -6.80
N ALA A 75 -3.40 1.78 -7.87
CA ALA A 75 -2.83 0.56 -8.43
C ALA A 75 -1.77 -0.04 -7.48
N ILE A 76 -0.94 0.81 -6.87
CA ILE A 76 0.06 0.41 -5.89
C ILE A 76 -0.62 -0.14 -4.63
N LEU A 77 -1.65 0.55 -4.10
CA LEU A 77 -2.45 0.09 -2.96
C LEU A 77 -3.10 -1.27 -3.23
N SER A 78 -3.68 -1.44 -4.43
CA SER A 78 -4.29 -2.70 -4.86
C SER A 78 -3.26 -3.82 -4.97
N THR A 79 -2.07 -3.53 -5.50
CA THR A 79 -0.97 -4.49 -5.60
C THR A 79 -0.50 -4.93 -4.22
N CYS A 80 -0.25 -4.00 -3.29
CA CYS A 80 0.12 -4.33 -1.91
C CYS A 80 -0.92 -5.23 -1.24
N ARG A 81 -2.20 -4.92 -1.42
CA ARG A 81 -3.31 -5.73 -0.90
C ARG A 81 -3.33 -7.11 -1.53
N GLY A 82 -3.15 -7.18 -2.84
CA GLY A 82 -3.14 -8.44 -3.60
C GLY A 82 -1.99 -9.37 -3.21
N LEU A 83 -0.80 -8.83 -2.93
CA LEU A 83 0.37 -9.57 -2.45
C LEU A 83 0.19 -10.08 -1.01
N GLY A 84 -0.64 -9.42 -0.21
CA GLY A 84 -0.93 -9.83 1.17
C GLY A 84 0.35 -9.91 2.02
N ARG A 85 0.59 -11.06 2.67
CA ARG A 85 1.80 -11.28 3.49
C ARG A 85 3.07 -11.52 2.67
N ASN A 86 2.95 -11.78 1.37
CA ASN A 86 4.07 -12.10 0.48
C ASN A 86 4.61 -10.86 -0.24
N GLN A 87 4.83 -9.76 0.48
CA GLN A 87 5.32 -8.52 -0.07
C GLN A 87 6.68 -8.69 -0.76
N ILE A 88 6.82 -8.01 -1.88
CA ILE A 88 8.09 -7.81 -2.60
C ILE A 88 8.26 -6.30 -2.84
N PRO A 89 9.47 -5.80 -3.12
CA PRO A 89 9.68 -4.40 -3.49
C PRO A 89 8.79 -3.99 -4.66
N ILE A 90 8.22 -2.79 -4.59
CA ILE A 90 7.32 -2.25 -5.61
C ILE A 90 7.91 -0.95 -6.17
N ILE A 91 7.92 -0.83 -7.49
CA ILE A 91 8.17 0.41 -8.21
C ILE A 91 6.85 0.88 -8.80
N GLY A 92 6.41 2.07 -8.42
CA GLY A 92 5.26 2.72 -9.02
C GLY A 92 5.65 3.53 -10.24
N VAL A 93 5.08 3.20 -11.39
CA VAL A 93 5.19 3.97 -12.64
C VAL A 93 3.91 4.76 -12.82
N HIS A 94 4.00 6.07 -12.69
CA HIS A 94 2.80 6.86 -12.81
C HIS A 94 2.41 7.11 -14.28
N MET A 95 1.10 6.92 -14.52
CA MET A 95 0.48 7.04 -15.83
C MET A 95 -0.52 8.20 -15.81
N GLY A 96 -0.03 9.44 -15.84
CA GLY A 96 -0.90 10.63 -15.80
C GLY A 96 -0.60 11.58 -14.65
N ARG A 97 -1.55 11.82 -13.71
CA ARG A 97 -1.34 12.75 -12.59
C ARG A 97 -0.42 12.14 -11.54
N PHE A 98 0.50 12.94 -11.01
CA PHE A 98 1.38 12.55 -9.92
C PHE A 98 0.56 12.22 -8.67
N GLY A 99 0.92 11.11 -8.01
CA GLY A 99 0.44 10.72 -6.69
C GLY A 99 1.56 10.83 -5.66
N PHE A 100 1.33 10.24 -4.49
CA PHE A 100 2.29 10.20 -3.39
C PHE A 100 3.18 8.95 -3.41
N LEU A 101 2.80 7.91 -4.15
CA LEU A 101 3.44 6.59 -4.11
C LEU A 101 4.20 6.24 -5.39
N ALA A 102 3.74 6.71 -6.54
CA ALA A 102 4.40 6.46 -7.83
C ALA A 102 5.58 7.41 -7.99
N GLU A 103 6.79 6.87 -8.14
CA GLU A 103 8.04 7.65 -8.10
C GLU A 103 8.67 7.89 -9.48
N ILE A 104 8.33 7.10 -10.49
CA ILE A 104 8.93 7.20 -11.82
C ILE A 104 7.89 7.42 -12.90
N THR A 105 8.32 8.04 -14.01
CA THR A 105 7.49 8.20 -15.20
C THR A 105 7.67 7.02 -16.16
N GLU A 106 6.75 6.86 -17.11
CA GLU A 106 6.87 5.82 -18.15
C GLU A 106 8.20 5.89 -18.92
N LYS A 107 8.73 7.10 -19.14
CA LYS A 107 9.98 7.33 -19.87
C LYS A 107 11.21 6.86 -19.10
N ASP A 108 11.13 6.81 -17.79
CA ASP A 108 12.23 6.50 -16.90
C ASP A 108 12.30 5.02 -16.52
N VAL A 109 11.33 4.20 -16.96
CA VAL A 109 11.22 2.79 -16.53
C VAL A 109 12.47 1.99 -16.86
N CYS A 110 12.94 2.02 -18.12
CA CYS A 110 14.13 1.25 -18.53
C CYS A 110 15.36 1.68 -17.73
N ALA A 111 15.64 2.99 -17.67
CA ALA A 111 16.78 3.52 -16.92
C ALA A 111 16.71 3.22 -15.41
N SER A 112 15.50 3.20 -14.84
CA SER A 112 15.29 2.84 -13.43
C SER A 112 15.52 1.35 -13.19
N LEU A 113 15.06 0.49 -14.08
CA LEU A 113 15.31 -0.94 -14.01
C LEU A 113 16.80 -1.27 -14.18
N GLU A 114 17.51 -0.60 -15.09
CA GLU A 114 18.96 -0.74 -15.22
C GLU A 114 19.72 -0.38 -13.94
N LYS A 115 19.31 0.72 -13.28
CA LYS A 115 19.89 1.09 -11.97
C LYS A 115 19.63 0.01 -10.91
N ILE A 116 18.45 -0.61 -10.93
CA ILE A 116 18.10 -1.68 -10.01
C ILE A 116 18.92 -2.92 -10.30
N PHE A 117 19.06 -3.32 -11.56
CA PHE A 117 19.87 -4.48 -11.95
C PHE A 117 21.36 -4.30 -11.59
N THR A 118 21.84 -3.06 -11.55
CA THR A 118 23.20 -2.73 -11.10
C THR A 118 23.32 -2.47 -9.59
N GLY A 119 22.24 -2.67 -8.82
CA GLY A 119 22.25 -2.47 -7.37
C GLY A 119 22.20 -1.01 -6.92
N ASN A 120 22.03 -0.07 -7.84
CA ASN A 120 21.98 1.38 -7.54
C ASN A 120 20.54 1.83 -7.27
N TYR A 121 19.98 1.42 -6.14
CA TYR A 121 18.64 1.78 -5.71
C TYR A 121 18.53 1.77 -4.18
N GLN A 122 17.44 2.36 -3.68
CA GLN A 122 17.06 2.31 -2.28
C GLN A 122 15.64 1.76 -2.17
N VAL A 123 15.41 0.86 -1.22
CA VAL A 123 14.07 0.32 -0.92
C VAL A 123 13.56 0.96 0.36
N ARG A 124 12.40 1.62 0.36
CA ARG A 124 11.75 2.19 1.56
C ARG A 124 10.76 1.20 2.16
N LYS A 125 10.93 0.80 3.41
CA LYS A 125 9.94 0.01 4.15
C LYS A 125 8.75 0.89 4.52
N ARG A 126 7.54 0.35 4.39
CA ARG A 126 6.32 1.01 4.84
C ARG A 126 5.53 0.06 5.71
N MET A 127 4.92 0.60 6.74
CA MET A 127 4.03 -0.15 7.62
C MET A 127 2.82 -0.64 6.83
N LEU A 128 2.40 -1.88 7.09
CA LEU A 128 1.12 -2.42 6.64
C LEU A 128 0.23 -2.67 7.85
N LEU A 129 -1.03 -2.33 7.72
CA LEU A 129 -2.08 -2.62 8.68
C LEU A 129 -2.71 -3.98 8.34
N LEU A 130 -2.71 -4.91 9.29
CA LEU A 130 -3.51 -6.12 9.20
C LEU A 130 -4.84 -5.89 9.90
N SER A 131 -5.93 -5.94 9.16
CA SER A 131 -7.29 -5.85 9.67
C SER A 131 -7.92 -7.24 9.72
N ARG A 132 -8.50 -7.59 10.88
CA ARG A 132 -9.26 -8.83 11.06
C ARG A 132 -10.63 -8.51 11.62
N VAL A 133 -11.66 -9.07 11.01
CA VAL A 133 -13.04 -8.98 11.49
C VAL A 133 -13.42 -10.31 12.10
N GLU A 134 -13.79 -10.27 13.38
CA GLU A 134 -14.22 -11.45 14.14
C GLU A 134 -15.68 -11.31 14.56
N ARG A 135 -16.42 -12.40 14.50
CA ARG A 135 -17.81 -12.50 14.97
C ARG A 135 -18.04 -13.84 15.62
N ALA A 136 -18.60 -13.81 16.84
CA ALA A 136 -18.83 -15.03 17.64
C ALA A 136 -17.57 -15.93 17.75
N GLY A 137 -16.41 -15.32 17.97
CA GLY A 137 -15.12 -16.02 18.13
C GLY A 137 -14.53 -16.59 16.83
N LYS A 138 -15.12 -16.28 15.66
CA LYS A 138 -14.61 -16.73 14.36
C LYS A 138 -14.15 -15.55 13.53
N THR A 139 -12.99 -15.67 12.92
CA THR A 139 -12.51 -14.72 11.91
C THR A 139 -13.35 -14.88 10.64
N ILE A 140 -14.08 -13.83 10.26
CA ILE A 140 -14.92 -13.80 9.05
C ILE A 140 -14.29 -13.06 7.90
N ASN A 141 -13.30 -12.19 8.17
CA ASN A 141 -12.52 -11.50 7.15
C ASN A 141 -11.15 -11.14 7.70
N GLU A 142 -10.14 -11.21 6.85
CA GLU A 142 -8.80 -10.70 7.09
C GLU A 142 -8.32 -9.97 5.84
N SER A 143 -7.79 -8.77 6.01
CA SER A 143 -7.26 -7.98 4.89
C SER A 143 -6.07 -7.13 5.32
N MET A 144 -5.21 -6.81 4.37
CA MET A 144 -4.09 -5.89 4.58
C MET A 144 -4.35 -4.56 3.89
N GLY A 145 -3.96 -3.48 4.55
CA GLY A 145 -4.01 -2.12 4.02
C GLY A 145 -2.67 -1.43 4.20
N ILE A 146 -2.32 -0.56 3.27
CA ILE A 146 -1.13 0.28 3.39
C ILE A 146 -1.49 1.67 3.94
N ASN A 147 -2.71 2.15 3.69
CA ASN A 147 -3.19 3.42 4.20
C ASN A 147 -3.98 3.24 5.50
N GLU A 148 -5.18 2.69 5.43
CA GLU A 148 -6.08 2.61 6.58
C GLU A 148 -7.06 1.45 6.50
N ALA A 149 -7.65 1.11 7.66
CA ALA A 149 -8.90 0.38 7.79
C ALA A 149 -9.98 1.34 8.27
N VAL A 150 -11.17 1.26 7.67
CA VAL A 150 -12.31 2.12 7.99
C VAL A 150 -13.48 1.28 8.49
N ILE A 151 -13.97 1.61 9.66
CA ILE A 151 -15.25 1.14 10.20
C ILE A 151 -16.27 2.25 9.93
N SER A 152 -17.33 1.96 9.21
CA SER A 152 -18.37 2.93 8.92
C SER A 152 -19.76 2.35 9.13
N ARG A 153 -20.71 3.22 9.41
CA ARG A 153 -22.13 2.84 9.46
C ARG A 153 -22.63 2.38 8.09
N SER A 154 -23.53 1.43 8.07
CA SER A 154 -24.16 0.93 6.87
C SER A 154 -25.38 1.74 6.43
N SER A 155 -25.95 2.56 7.31
CA SER A 155 -27.14 3.36 7.06
C SER A 155 -26.97 4.79 7.55
N LEU A 156 -27.59 5.75 6.85
CA LEU A 156 -27.50 7.18 7.14
C LEU A 156 -28.24 7.60 8.43
N SER A 157 -29.14 6.78 8.94
CA SER A 157 -30.09 7.20 9.97
C SER A 157 -29.62 7.12 11.41
N ARG A 158 -28.53 6.40 11.71
CA ARG A 158 -28.07 6.19 13.10
C ARG A 158 -26.56 6.18 13.22
N LEU A 159 -26.05 6.87 14.24
CA LEU A 159 -24.66 6.75 14.67
C LEU A 159 -24.37 5.33 15.18
N ILE A 160 -23.15 4.86 14.97
CA ILE A 160 -22.66 3.62 15.55
C ILE A 160 -21.91 3.90 16.84
N SER A 161 -21.92 2.94 17.78
CA SER A 161 -21.11 2.98 18.98
C SER A 161 -19.93 2.04 18.80
N ILE A 162 -18.72 2.58 18.85
CA ILE A 162 -17.46 1.85 18.64
C ILE A 162 -16.67 1.92 19.95
N LYS A 163 -16.50 0.78 20.61
CA LYS A 163 -15.61 0.68 21.76
C LYS A 163 -14.19 0.40 21.29
N LEU A 164 -13.27 1.28 21.68
CA LEU A 164 -11.85 1.14 21.40
C LEU A 164 -11.16 0.53 22.61
N ASN A 165 -10.48 -0.57 22.37
CA ASN A 165 -9.55 -1.20 23.29
C ASN A 165 -8.17 -1.25 22.64
N ILE A 166 -7.12 -0.95 23.40
CA ILE A 166 -5.72 -1.01 22.94
C ILE A 166 -4.96 -1.87 23.94
N ASN A 167 -4.35 -2.93 23.45
CA ASN A 167 -3.55 -3.85 24.26
C ASN A 167 -4.29 -4.42 25.50
N GLY A 168 -5.61 -4.62 25.37
CA GLY A 168 -6.46 -5.13 26.45
C GLY A 168 -7.08 -4.06 27.33
N GLU A 169 -6.69 -2.79 27.21
CA GLU A 169 -7.21 -1.68 28.00
C GLU A 169 -8.31 -0.91 27.24
N ASP A 170 -9.38 -0.58 27.94
CA ASP A 170 -10.47 0.23 27.41
C ASP A 170 -10.04 1.71 27.36
N VAL A 171 -9.97 2.27 26.15
CA VAL A 171 -9.48 3.63 25.93
C VAL A 171 -10.61 4.63 25.74
N ALA A 172 -11.57 4.31 24.87
CA ALA A 172 -12.68 5.21 24.55
C ALA A 172 -13.88 4.47 23.96
N THR A 173 -15.04 5.13 24.02
CA THR A 173 -16.23 4.72 23.25
C THR A 173 -16.66 5.88 22.38
N TYR A 174 -16.59 5.68 21.04
CA TYR A 174 -16.99 6.68 20.07
C TYR A 174 -18.44 6.45 19.62
N ARG A 175 -19.24 7.52 19.69
CA ARG A 175 -20.53 7.60 18.98
C ARG A 175 -20.30 8.47 17.75
N ALA A 176 -20.23 7.84 16.57
CA ALA A 176 -19.73 8.49 15.36
C ALA A 176 -20.33 7.85 14.09
N ASP A 177 -20.06 8.44 12.94
CA ASP A 177 -20.35 7.83 11.64
C ASP A 177 -19.39 6.70 11.33
N GLY A 178 -18.20 6.70 11.94
CA GLY A 178 -17.20 5.68 11.77
C GLY A 178 -15.92 5.96 12.55
N LEU A 179 -14.93 5.08 12.33
CA LEU A 179 -13.59 5.17 12.88
C LEU A 179 -12.58 4.74 11.82
N ILE A 180 -11.52 5.52 11.69
CA ILE A 180 -10.38 5.22 10.81
C ILE A 180 -9.22 4.79 11.68
N ILE A 181 -8.59 3.67 11.35
CA ILE A 181 -7.29 3.26 11.88
C ILE A 181 -6.30 3.36 10.72
N SER A 182 -5.37 4.32 10.79
CA SER A 182 -4.48 4.66 9.69
C SER A 182 -3.02 4.39 10.04
N THR A 183 -2.26 3.96 9.05
CA THR A 183 -0.79 3.94 9.10
C THR A 183 -0.24 5.36 8.93
N PRO A 184 1.05 5.61 9.18
CA PRO A 184 1.67 6.89 8.88
C PRO A 184 1.58 7.28 7.40
N LEU A 185 1.66 6.32 6.48
CA LEU A 185 1.50 6.59 5.06
C LEU A 185 0.06 7.05 4.73
N GLY A 186 -0.94 6.43 5.35
CA GLY A 186 -2.35 6.80 5.22
C GLY A 186 -2.72 8.12 5.90
N SER A 187 -1.82 8.72 6.68
CA SER A 187 -2.06 10.02 7.35
C SER A 187 -2.42 11.14 6.38
N THR A 188 -1.96 11.05 5.12
CA THR A 188 -2.27 12.01 4.05
C THR A 188 -3.47 11.62 3.19
N ALA A 189 -4.11 10.47 3.48
CA ALA A 189 -5.28 9.96 2.76
C ALA A 189 -6.60 10.31 3.49
N HIS A 190 -7.49 9.33 3.69
CA HIS A 190 -8.80 9.56 4.32
C HIS A 190 -8.70 10.07 5.77
N SER A 191 -7.67 9.65 6.50
CA SER A 191 -7.36 10.14 7.85
C SER A 191 -7.24 11.68 7.88
N LEU A 192 -6.54 12.28 6.91
CA LEU A 192 -6.40 13.73 6.81
C LEU A 192 -7.75 14.43 6.63
N SER A 193 -8.60 13.91 5.75
CA SER A 193 -9.94 14.47 5.51
C SER A 193 -10.86 14.38 6.72
N ALA A 194 -10.62 13.43 7.62
CA ALA A 194 -11.34 13.30 8.88
C ALA A 194 -10.72 14.09 10.05
N GLY A 195 -9.68 14.92 9.78
CA GLY A 195 -9.01 15.76 10.78
C GLY A 195 -7.89 15.07 11.54
N GLY A 196 -7.36 13.97 11.02
CA GLY A 196 -6.18 13.31 11.57
C GLY A 196 -4.89 14.10 11.33
N PRO A 197 -3.87 13.94 12.18
CA PRO A 197 -2.57 14.56 11.99
C PRO A 197 -1.79 13.92 10.84
N ILE A 198 -0.89 14.68 10.21
CA ILE A 198 0.08 14.16 9.25
C ILE A 198 1.26 13.58 10.03
N LEU A 199 1.61 12.34 9.73
CA LEU A 199 2.80 11.68 10.27
C LEU A 199 3.84 11.46 9.17
N THR A 200 5.10 11.45 9.56
CA THR A 200 6.17 11.00 8.66
C THR A 200 6.03 9.51 8.39
N PRO A 201 6.19 9.06 7.13
CA PRO A 201 5.94 7.66 6.76
C PRO A 201 6.81 6.61 7.46
N ASP A 202 7.87 7.02 8.14
CA ASP A 202 8.82 6.13 8.82
C ASP A 202 8.50 5.96 10.33
N LEU A 203 7.47 6.65 10.86
CA LEU A 203 7.03 6.48 12.23
C LEU A 203 6.42 5.08 12.45
N ASN A 204 6.70 4.50 13.62
CA ASN A 204 6.08 3.25 14.06
C ASN A 204 4.84 3.55 14.93
N ALA A 205 3.76 4.02 14.31
CA ALA A 205 2.56 4.46 15.01
C ALA A 205 1.30 4.21 14.17
N PHE A 206 0.15 4.13 14.84
CA PHE A 206 -1.16 4.21 14.20
C PHE A 206 -1.87 5.50 14.58
N ILE A 207 -2.69 5.99 13.67
CA ILE A 207 -3.60 7.11 13.92
C ILE A 207 -5.01 6.55 14.00
N ILE A 208 -5.74 6.90 15.06
CA ILE A 208 -7.13 6.52 15.26
C ILE A 208 -7.96 7.79 15.15
N VAL A 209 -8.81 7.89 14.15
CA VAL A 209 -9.56 9.11 13.82
C VAL A 209 -11.04 8.80 13.76
N PRO A 210 -11.87 9.37 14.65
CA PRO A 210 -13.31 9.26 14.55
C PRO A 210 -13.85 10.10 13.38
N ILE A 211 -14.83 9.53 12.65
CA ILE A 211 -15.52 10.22 11.55
C ILE A 211 -16.80 10.85 12.13
N CYS A 212 -16.92 12.17 12.05
CA CYS A 212 -18.06 12.94 12.51
C CYS A 212 -18.54 12.50 13.93
N PRO A 213 -17.68 12.54 14.96
CA PRO A 213 -18.07 12.15 16.30
C PRO A 213 -19.13 13.08 16.86
N HIS A 214 -20.08 12.52 17.61
CA HIS A 214 -21.17 13.28 18.24
C HIS A 214 -20.69 14.18 19.40
N THR A 215 -19.53 13.88 19.99
CA THR A 215 -18.96 14.63 21.12
C THR A 215 -17.75 15.43 20.68
N LEU A 216 -17.69 16.70 21.11
CA LEU A 216 -16.60 17.63 20.79
C LEU A 216 -15.27 17.27 21.45
N THR A 217 -15.28 16.40 22.44
CA THR A 217 -14.09 15.96 23.20
C THR A 217 -13.30 14.85 22.48
N ASN A 218 -13.91 14.15 21.54
CA ASN A 218 -13.26 13.08 20.81
C ASN A 218 -12.26 13.64 19.80
N ARG A 219 -10.99 13.43 20.06
CA ARG A 219 -9.86 13.85 19.22
C ARG A 219 -9.20 12.65 18.58
N PRO A 220 -8.51 12.82 17.44
CA PRO A 220 -7.63 11.80 16.92
C PRO A 220 -6.58 11.41 17.95
N LEU A 221 -6.26 10.13 18.00
CA LEU A 221 -5.20 9.57 18.84
C LEU A 221 -4.06 9.08 17.95
N VAL A 222 -2.83 9.28 18.41
CA VAL A 222 -1.65 8.62 17.86
C VAL A 222 -1.15 7.65 18.91
N VAL A 223 -0.99 6.39 18.51
CA VAL A 223 -0.57 5.31 19.42
C VAL A 223 0.63 4.58 18.82
N SER A 224 1.49 4.03 19.68
CA SER A 224 2.59 3.17 19.23
C SER A 224 2.01 1.95 18.50
N ALA A 225 2.75 1.45 17.53
CA ALA A 225 2.42 0.20 16.83
C ALA A 225 3.13 -1.02 17.45
N ASP A 226 3.88 -0.81 18.55
CA ASP A 226 4.57 -1.85 19.33
C ASP A 226 3.64 -2.48 20.34
#